data_adf368f6c3042220b295120ead34d3d3
#
_entry.id   adf368f6c3042220b295120ead34d3d3
#
_cell.length_a   1.000
_cell.length_b   1.000
_cell.length_c   1.000
_cell.angle_alpha   90.00
_cell.angle_beta   90.00
_cell.angle_gamma   90.00
#
_symmetry.space_group_name_H-M   'P 1'
#
loop_
_entity.id
_entity.type
_entity.pdbx_description
1 polymer ?
#
loop_
_entity_poly.entity_id
_entity_poly.type
_entity_poly.pdbx_seq_one_letter_code
_entity_poly.pdbx_strand_id
1 'polypeptide(L)'
;MDYSQFFNMIPEATLMLALVIVFLADLIFKGERKHCYTSLLMYVGLLAQTVVCFTVAPSEAFSGLYEASAACNAMKGILTAGTFIVVVMAQSWLVKDEVKAVSGEFYTLTLSTLLGMYMMMSSGNFLMFFLGLEMASVPMACMVALNKYRNESAEGAAKFIITATFSSGVMLYGISFLYAATGTLYFDDVMSNLTATPLVIMGLVFFFSGLGFKISLVPFHFWTADTYQGAPTAVTGYLSVISKGAATFTLMAILMKVFSPVVEYYEYLLYIVIVLTITIGNLFAIRQNELKRFMAFSSISQAGYIMLAAIGSSAMGVSSLMYYVLVYIVANMSVFTVINVVETRGAGTTKMSCYNGLYQTNPKLSFLMTLALFSLAGIPPFAGMFSKFFVFMAAAQQGSFLAYLVVFIALVNTVVSLYYYLLIVKAMYIIPTESPLPTFKSDFNTKLALALCTVGIVLFGVCSRIYDWLTSVTIL
;
A
#
# COMPACT_ATOMS: atom_id res chain seq x y z
N MET A 1 31.97 -13.29 -12.14
CA MET A 1 30.94 -12.36 -11.65
C MET A 1 31.65 -11.17 -11.03
N ASP A 2 31.30 -9.98 -11.46
CA ASP A 2 31.84 -8.76 -10.86
C ASP A 2 31.00 -8.38 -9.64
N TYR A 3 31.53 -8.66 -8.45
CA TYR A 3 30.85 -8.39 -7.18
C TYR A 3 30.71 -6.87 -6.89
N SER A 4 31.44 -6.02 -7.64
CA SER A 4 31.31 -4.57 -7.49
C SER A 4 29.91 -4.05 -7.85
N GLN A 5 29.16 -4.79 -8.68
CA GLN A 5 27.79 -4.46 -9.07
C GLN A 5 26.79 -4.47 -7.92
N PHE A 6 27.08 -5.17 -6.81
CA PHE A 6 26.25 -5.09 -5.61
C PHE A 6 26.28 -3.71 -4.94
N PHE A 7 27.34 -2.92 -5.17
CA PHE A 7 27.39 -1.53 -4.71
C PHE A 7 26.40 -0.61 -5.45
N ASN A 8 25.88 -1.03 -6.60
CA ASN A 8 24.85 -0.30 -7.30
C ASN A 8 23.44 -0.53 -6.69
N MET A 9 23.29 -1.56 -5.84
CA MET A 9 22.04 -1.90 -5.15
C MET A 9 22.02 -1.40 -3.71
N ILE A 10 22.48 -0.16 -3.46
CA ILE A 10 22.62 0.40 -2.10
C ILE A 10 21.32 0.32 -1.29
N PRO A 11 20.13 0.70 -1.81
CA PRO A 11 18.89 0.64 -1.04
C PRO A 11 18.53 -0.78 -0.58
N GLU A 12 18.70 -1.77 -1.43
CA GLU A 12 18.43 -3.19 -1.14
C GLU A 12 19.47 -3.75 -0.16
N ALA A 13 20.75 -3.44 -0.39
CA ALA A 13 21.85 -3.92 0.46
C ALA A 13 21.76 -3.36 1.88
N THR A 14 21.45 -2.08 2.03
CA THR A 14 21.27 -1.43 3.36
C THR A 14 20.03 -1.94 4.08
N LEU A 15 18.93 -2.19 3.37
CA LEU A 15 17.73 -2.79 3.94
C LEU A 15 17.97 -4.25 4.36
N MET A 16 18.68 -5.02 3.55
CA MET A 16 19.09 -6.39 3.90
C MET A 16 19.99 -6.41 5.13
N LEU A 17 20.93 -5.47 5.23
CA LEU A 17 21.78 -5.32 6.42
C LEU A 17 20.92 -5.01 7.65
N ALA A 18 19.97 -4.10 7.56
CA ALA A 18 19.04 -3.79 8.65
C ALA A 18 18.22 -5.02 9.08
N LEU A 19 17.73 -5.82 8.12
CA LEU A 19 17.03 -7.07 8.37
C LEU A 19 17.92 -8.05 9.15
N VAL A 20 19.16 -8.28 8.71
CA VAL A 20 20.10 -9.19 9.39
C VAL A 20 20.41 -8.69 10.81
N ILE A 21 20.65 -7.39 11.00
CA ILE A 21 20.91 -6.81 12.32
C ILE A 21 19.71 -7.02 13.26
N VAL A 22 18.49 -6.73 12.82
CA VAL A 22 17.27 -6.90 13.64
C VAL A 22 17.04 -8.37 13.95
N PHE A 23 17.23 -9.26 12.99
CA PHE A 23 17.11 -10.71 13.18
C PHE A 23 18.14 -11.24 14.20
N LEU A 24 19.42 -10.88 14.07
CA LEU A 24 20.46 -11.26 15.02
C LEU A 24 20.21 -10.68 16.41
N ALA A 25 19.77 -9.43 16.48
CA ALA A 25 19.40 -8.80 17.75
C ALA A 25 18.26 -9.56 18.44
N ASP A 26 17.27 -10.03 17.68
CA ASP A 26 16.16 -10.82 18.21
C ASP A 26 16.61 -12.18 18.78
N LEU A 27 17.64 -12.81 18.21
CA LEU A 27 18.21 -14.06 18.70
C LEU A 27 19.13 -13.87 19.91
N ILE A 28 19.93 -12.80 19.92
CA ILE A 28 20.95 -12.55 20.95
C ILE A 28 20.34 -12.00 22.23
N PHE A 29 19.45 -10.99 22.11
CA PHE A 29 18.84 -10.37 23.28
C PHE A 29 17.76 -11.27 23.89
N LYS A 30 17.77 -11.38 25.20
CA LYS A 30 16.79 -12.18 25.98
C LYS A 30 16.19 -11.31 27.10
N GLY A 31 15.03 -11.73 27.60
CA GLY A 31 14.36 -11.08 28.71
C GLY A 31 13.55 -9.85 28.36
N GLU A 32 13.14 -9.07 29.35
CA GLU A 32 12.19 -7.94 29.19
C GLU A 32 12.69 -6.81 28.29
N ARG A 33 14.00 -6.58 28.22
CA ARG A 33 14.61 -5.52 27.41
C ARG A 33 14.74 -5.88 25.92
N LYS A 34 14.53 -7.15 25.55
CA LYS A 34 14.61 -7.62 24.14
C LYS A 34 13.77 -6.74 23.23
N HIS A 35 12.50 -6.55 23.55
CA HIS A 35 11.57 -5.76 22.77
C HIS A 35 12.01 -4.29 22.61
N CYS A 36 12.59 -3.70 23.66
CA CYS A 36 13.08 -2.31 23.61
C CYS A 36 14.25 -2.14 22.64
N TYR A 37 15.23 -3.05 22.68
CA TYR A 37 16.40 -2.97 21.77
C TYR A 37 16.03 -3.27 20.32
N THR A 38 15.22 -4.30 20.08
CA THR A 38 14.79 -4.64 18.72
C THR A 38 13.92 -3.54 18.10
N SER A 39 13.02 -2.92 18.87
CA SER A 39 12.21 -1.80 18.40
C SER A 39 13.05 -0.54 18.10
N LEU A 40 14.05 -0.23 18.92
CA LEU A 40 14.97 0.88 18.68
C LEU A 40 15.79 0.67 17.40
N LEU A 41 16.34 -0.53 17.20
CA LEU A 41 17.07 -0.88 15.98
C LEU A 41 16.19 -0.78 14.74
N MET A 42 14.92 -1.23 14.86
CA MET A 42 13.94 -1.11 13.77
C MET A 42 13.65 0.36 13.41
N TYR A 43 13.49 1.24 14.42
CA TYR A 43 13.26 2.66 14.19
C TYR A 43 14.45 3.33 13.51
N VAL A 44 15.65 3.13 14.05
CA VAL A 44 16.88 3.70 13.49
C VAL A 44 17.13 3.16 12.08
N GLY A 45 16.95 1.85 11.88
CA GLY A 45 17.11 1.22 10.58
C GLY A 45 16.18 1.79 9.52
N LEU A 46 14.88 1.95 9.81
CA LEU A 46 13.91 2.51 8.86
C LEU A 46 14.13 4.00 8.59
N LEU A 47 14.53 4.80 9.60
CA LEU A 47 14.85 6.20 9.38
C LEU A 47 16.10 6.36 8.51
N ALA A 48 17.17 5.61 8.80
CA ALA A 48 18.38 5.59 7.98
C ALA A 48 18.06 5.13 6.54
N GLN A 49 17.27 4.08 6.39
CA GLN A 49 16.85 3.56 5.09
C GLN A 49 16.05 4.59 4.29
N THR A 50 15.17 5.36 4.95
CA THR A 50 14.42 6.44 4.29
C THR A 50 15.37 7.48 3.71
N VAL A 51 16.39 7.90 4.47
CA VAL A 51 17.40 8.86 3.99
C VAL A 51 18.18 8.27 2.84
N VAL A 52 18.63 7.03 2.93
CA VAL A 52 19.36 6.34 1.85
C VAL A 52 18.56 6.35 0.55
N CYS A 53 17.28 6.00 0.59
CA CYS A 53 16.44 5.96 -0.61
C CYS A 53 16.28 7.33 -1.30
N PHE A 54 16.24 8.42 -0.52
CA PHE A 54 16.12 9.78 -1.10
C PHE A 54 17.46 10.38 -1.55
N THR A 55 18.59 9.80 -1.18
CA THR A 55 19.93 10.35 -1.50
C THR A 55 20.67 9.56 -2.57
N VAL A 56 20.29 8.30 -2.80
CA VAL A 56 20.97 7.44 -3.78
C VAL A 56 20.58 7.84 -5.21
N ALA A 57 21.60 7.96 -6.07
CA ALA A 57 21.40 8.21 -7.49
C ALA A 57 20.80 6.99 -8.22
N PRO A 58 20.14 7.19 -9.36
CA PRO A 58 19.71 6.11 -10.23
C PRO A 58 20.87 5.18 -10.58
N SER A 59 20.62 3.89 -10.66
CA SER A 59 21.66 2.87 -10.87
C SER A 59 21.09 1.64 -11.58
N GLU A 60 22.01 0.95 -12.29
CA GLU A 60 21.75 -0.29 -12.98
C GLU A 60 22.79 -1.34 -12.57
N ALA A 61 22.42 -2.61 -12.51
CA ALA A 61 23.32 -3.69 -12.18
C ALA A 61 22.93 -5.00 -12.90
N PHE A 62 23.90 -5.90 -12.99
CA PHE A 62 23.74 -7.24 -13.56
C PHE A 62 23.15 -7.23 -14.99
N SER A 63 23.68 -6.35 -15.84
CA SER A 63 23.31 -6.25 -17.26
C SER A 63 21.80 -6.06 -17.46
N GLY A 64 21.18 -5.12 -16.72
CA GLY A 64 19.75 -4.80 -16.85
C GLY A 64 18.81 -5.69 -16.03
N LEU A 65 19.33 -6.60 -15.20
CA LEU A 65 18.49 -7.36 -14.28
C LEU A 65 17.89 -6.45 -13.19
N TYR A 66 18.69 -5.52 -12.70
CA TYR A 66 18.31 -4.50 -11.71
C TYR A 66 18.39 -3.10 -12.31
N GLU A 67 17.32 -2.35 -12.17
CA GLU A 67 17.22 -0.97 -12.64
C GLU A 67 16.46 -0.12 -11.60
N ALA A 68 17.14 0.84 -11.02
CA ALA A 68 16.56 1.77 -10.07
C ALA A 68 16.58 3.20 -10.64
N SER A 69 15.45 3.66 -11.15
CA SER A 69 15.27 5.06 -11.55
C SER A 69 15.14 5.98 -10.32
N ALA A 70 15.28 7.28 -10.53
CA ALA A 70 15.09 8.29 -9.47
C ALA A 70 13.65 8.18 -8.87
N ALA A 71 12.64 7.98 -9.70
CA ALA A 71 11.26 7.76 -9.27
C ALA A 71 11.12 6.46 -8.43
N CYS A 72 11.80 5.39 -8.83
CA CYS A 72 11.82 4.13 -8.08
C CYS A 72 12.43 4.34 -6.69
N ASN A 73 13.58 5.00 -6.58
CA ASN A 73 14.23 5.27 -5.30
C ASN A 73 13.39 6.19 -4.40
N ALA A 74 12.77 7.22 -4.96
CA ALA A 74 11.83 8.08 -4.24
C ALA A 74 10.61 7.30 -3.72
N MET A 75 10.05 6.40 -4.53
CA MET A 75 8.93 5.54 -4.10
C MET A 75 9.34 4.59 -2.99
N LYS A 76 10.53 3.97 -3.05
CA LYS A 76 11.11 3.17 -1.95
C LYS A 76 11.18 3.98 -0.66
N GLY A 77 11.64 5.24 -0.73
CA GLY A 77 11.70 6.16 0.41
C GLY A 77 10.32 6.44 1.01
N ILE A 78 9.31 6.71 0.17
CA ILE A 78 7.91 6.93 0.59
C ILE A 78 7.36 5.70 1.32
N LEU A 79 7.56 4.50 0.76
CA LEU A 79 7.07 3.25 1.36
C LEU A 79 7.79 2.93 2.68
N THR A 80 9.09 3.24 2.77
CA THR A 80 9.86 3.06 4.01
C THR A 80 9.39 4.01 5.11
N ALA A 81 9.16 5.28 4.79
CA ALA A 81 8.58 6.24 5.73
C ALA A 81 7.18 5.80 6.21
N GLY A 82 6.36 5.26 5.30
CA GLY A 82 5.08 4.66 5.65
C GLY A 82 5.23 3.43 6.57
N THR A 83 6.21 2.57 6.28
CA THR A 83 6.52 1.40 7.12
C THR A 83 6.97 1.81 8.52
N PHE A 84 7.74 2.90 8.65
CA PHE A 84 8.08 3.46 9.94
C PHE A 84 6.84 3.83 10.76
N ILE A 85 5.85 4.50 10.15
CA ILE A 85 4.58 4.84 10.83
C ILE A 85 3.84 3.57 11.28
N VAL A 86 3.80 2.52 10.44
CA VAL A 86 3.20 1.22 10.79
C VAL A 86 3.88 0.60 12.00
N VAL A 87 5.20 0.59 12.04
CA VAL A 87 5.98 0.00 13.15
C VAL A 87 5.76 0.80 14.45
N VAL A 88 5.69 2.13 14.38
CA VAL A 88 5.36 2.99 15.54
C VAL A 88 3.93 2.70 16.03
N MET A 89 2.96 2.57 15.14
CA MET A 89 1.58 2.22 15.46
C MET A 89 1.47 0.82 16.10
N ALA A 90 2.26 -0.14 15.61
CA ALA A 90 2.22 -1.53 16.06
C ALA A 90 2.65 -1.71 17.52
N GLN A 91 3.44 -0.78 18.08
CA GLN A 91 4.00 -0.92 19.43
C GLN A 91 2.93 -1.13 20.50
N SER A 92 1.80 -0.44 20.42
CA SER A 92 0.72 -0.60 21.41
C SER A 92 0.11 -2.00 21.43
N TRP A 93 0.21 -2.73 20.33
CA TRP A 93 -0.20 -4.12 20.19
C TRP A 93 0.94 -5.10 20.58
N LEU A 94 2.18 -4.83 20.15
CA LEU A 94 3.35 -5.69 20.39
C LEU A 94 3.79 -5.75 21.85
N VAL A 95 3.41 -4.77 22.67
CA VAL A 95 3.72 -4.76 24.14
C VAL A 95 2.82 -5.71 24.92
N LYS A 96 1.70 -6.20 24.37
CA LYS A 96 0.81 -7.15 25.05
C LYS A 96 1.54 -8.49 25.29
N ASP A 97 1.36 -9.07 26.46
CA ASP A 97 2.07 -10.29 26.88
C ASP A 97 1.87 -11.46 25.89
N GLU A 98 0.69 -11.58 25.31
CA GLU A 98 0.35 -12.62 24.31
C GLU A 98 1.15 -12.49 23.01
N VAL A 99 1.59 -11.29 22.67
CA VAL A 99 2.21 -10.96 21.36
C VAL A 99 3.68 -10.57 21.50
N LYS A 100 4.12 -10.20 22.70
CA LYS A 100 5.50 -9.75 22.99
C LYS A 100 6.56 -10.76 22.54
N ALA A 101 6.25 -12.05 22.63
CA ALA A 101 7.14 -13.13 22.22
C ALA A 101 7.41 -13.13 20.68
N VAL A 102 6.46 -12.68 19.87
CA VAL A 102 6.53 -12.68 18.40
C VAL A 102 6.91 -11.31 17.80
N SER A 103 7.32 -10.36 18.64
CA SER A 103 7.69 -9.01 18.16
C SER A 103 8.88 -9.02 17.19
N GLY A 104 9.88 -9.86 17.42
CA GLY A 104 11.02 -10.00 16.51
C GLY A 104 10.63 -10.63 15.17
N GLU A 105 9.73 -11.62 15.19
CA GLU A 105 9.15 -12.20 13.97
C GLU A 105 8.43 -11.13 13.15
N PHE A 106 7.61 -10.28 13.79
CA PHE A 106 6.92 -9.17 13.11
C PHE A 106 7.90 -8.21 12.43
N TYR A 107 8.99 -7.79 13.09
CA TYR A 107 9.97 -6.89 12.50
C TYR A 107 10.72 -7.52 11.32
N THR A 108 11.16 -8.76 11.49
CA THR A 108 11.89 -9.51 10.44
C THR A 108 11.01 -9.71 9.20
N LEU A 109 9.76 -10.14 9.40
CA LEU A 109 8.80 -10.32 8.31
C LEU A 109 8.48 -8.98 7.62
N THR A 110 8.33 -7.89 8.38
CA THR A 110 8.09 -6.54 7.82
C THR A 110 9.25 -6.10 6.92
N LEU A 111 10.51 -6.24 7.38
CA LEU A 111 11.68 -5.88 6.58
C LEU A 111 11.85 -6.80 5.36
N SER A 112 11.55 -8.10 5.50
CA SER A 112 11.57 -9.06 4.40
C SER A 112 10.56 -8.70 3.31
N THR A 113 9.31 -8.38 3.68
CA THR A 113 8.30 -7.94 2.71
C THR A 113 8.68 -6.63 2.04
N LEU A 114 9.25 -5.68 2.78
CA LEU A 114 9.72 -4.40 2.23
C LEU A 114 10.86 -4.61 1.24
N LEU A 115 11.80 -5.51 1.54
CA LEU A 115 12.88 -5.87 0.63
C LEU A 115 12.35 -6.51 -0.66
N GLY A 116 11.35 -7.42 -0.54
CA GLY A 116 10.66 -7.97 -1.70
C GLY A 116 9.99 -6.90 -2.58
N MET A 117 9.37 -5.89 -1.96
CA MET A 117 8.79 -4.75 -2.69
C MET A 117 9.86 -3.92 -3.40
N TYR A 118 11.02 -3.71 -2.79
CA TYR A 118 12.15 -3.03 -3.42
C TYR A 118 12.62 -3.78 -4.66
N MET A 119 12.87 -5.08 -4.53
CA MET A 119 13.28 -5.93 -5.65
C MET A 119 12.25 -5.93 -6.79
N MET A 120 10.96 -5.97 -6.45
CA MET A 120 9.87 -5.91 -7.42
C MET A 120 9.86 -4.58 -8.19
N MET A 121 10.05 -3.44 -7.50
CA MET A 121 10.04 -2.11 -8.11
C MET A 121 11.30 -1.82 -8.95
N SER A 122 12.45 -2.42 -8.60
CA SER A 122 13.73 -2.23 -9.30
C SER A 122 14.04 -3.33 -10.31
N SER A 123 13.06 -4.14 -10.67
CA SER A 123 13.27 -5.23 -11.63
C SER A 123 13.37 -4.69 -13.06
N GLY A 124 14.40 -5.11 -13.81
CA GLY A 124 14.52 -4.96 -15.26
C GLY A 124 14.18 -6.25 -16.03
N ASN A 125 13.74 -7.30 -15.31
CA ASN A 125 13.45 -8.61 -15.85
C ASN A 125 12.27 -9.25 -15.12
N PHE A 126 11.44 -10.01 -15.84
CA PHE A 126 10.27 -10.69 -15.26
C PHE A 126 10.62 -11.71 -14.17
N LEU A 127 11.80 -12.34 -14.22
CA LEU A 127 12.22 -13.28 -13.18
C LEU A 127 12.49 -12.55 -11.85
N MET A 128 13.28 -11.46 -11.87
CA MET A 128 13.55 -10.65 -10.69
C MET A 128 12.27 -10.04 -10.12
N PHE A 129 11.39 -9.55 -11.01
CA PHE A 129 10.07 -9.05 -10.65
C PHE A 129 9.27 -10.10 -9.88
N PHE A 130 9.19 -11.33 -10.41
CA PHE A 130 8.44 -12.41 -9.78
C PHE A 130 9.01 -12.82 -8.43
N LEU A 131 10.33 -12.95 -8.31
CA LEU A 131 10.98 -13.25 -7.04
C LEU A 131 10.71 -12.15 -5.99
N GLY A 132 10.78 -10.88 -6.38
CA GLY A 132 10.43 -9.76 -5.51
C GLY A 132 8.96 -9.80 -5.06
N LEU A 133 8.04 -10.13 -5.97
CA LEU A 133 6.62 -10.25 -5.66
C LEU A 133 6.33 -11.38 -4.66
N GLU A 134 6.95 -12.55 -4.84
CA GLU A 134 6.78 -13.67 -3.91
C GLU A 134 7.41 -13.36 -2.55
N MET A 135 8.60 -12.77 -2.53
CA MET A 135 9.24 -12.31 -1.29
C MET A 135 8.42 -11.24 -0.56
N ALA A 136 7.65 -10.42 -1.27
CA ALA A 136 6.71 -9.48 -0.68
C ALA A 136 5.38 -10.12 -0.23
N SER A 137 5.04 -11.33 -0.69
CA SER A 137 3.72 -11.95 -0.49
C SER A 137 3.72 -13.04 0.58
N VAL A 138 4.68 -13.97 0.54
CA VAL A 138 4.72 -15.10 1.48
C VAL A 138 4.93 -14.67 2.92
N PRO A 139 5.91 -13.80 3.27
CA PRO A 139 6.06 -13.32 4.63
C PRO A 139 4.85 -12.49 5.10
N MET A 140 4.14 -11.82 4.16
CA MET A 140 2.91 -11.09 4.46
C MET A 140 1.79 -12.02 4.94
N ALA A 141 1.64 -13.22 4.36
CA ALA A 141 0.69 -14.22 4.83
C ALA A 141 1.00 -14.64 6.28
N CYS A 142 2.28 -14.81 6.61
CA CYS A 142 2.71 -15.09 7.98
C CYS A 142 2.35 -13.93 8.94
N MET A 143 2.52 -12.68 8.50
CA MET A 143 2.14 -11.51 9.29
C MET A 143 0.63 -11.46 9.56
N VAL A 144 -0.21 -11.82 8.59
CA VAL A 144 -1.67 -11.94 8.78
C VAL A 144 -2.00 -12.97 9.85
N ALA A 145 -1.26 -14.08 9.92
CA ALA A 145 -1.46 -15.18 10.88
C ALA A 145 -0.85 -14.94 12.27
N LEU A 146 -0.22 -13.80 12.55
CA LEU A 146 0.51 -13.57 13.81
C LEU A 146 -0.35 -13.69 15.08
N ASN A 147 -1.64 -13.42 15.01
CA ASN A 147 -2.58 -13.66 16.11
C ASN A 147 -3.00 -15.14 16.16
N LYS A 148 -2.08 -16.01 16.56
CA LYS A 148 -2.21 -17.49 16.53
C LYS A 148 -3.46 -18.04 17.25
N TYR A 149 -4.00 -17.31 18.22
CA TYR A 149 -5.15 -17.74 19.04
C TYR A 149 -6.51 -17.25 18.49
N ARG A 150 -6.51 -16.50 17.38
CA ARG A 150 -7.74 -16.02 16.73
C ARG A 150 -8.00 -16.80 15.45
N ASN A 151 -9.09 -17.54 15.40
CA ASN A 151 -9.49 -18.31 14.21
C ASN A 151 -9.66 -17.41 12.96
N GLU A 152 -10.15 -16.18 13.15
CA GLU A 152 -10.28 -15.19 12.08
C GLU A 152 -8.93 -14.83 11.43
N SER A 153 -7.84 -14.80 12.22
CA SER A 153 -6.49 -14.54 11.74
C SER A 153 -5.98 -15.70 10.88
N ALA A 154 -6.19 -16.93 11.33
CA ALA A 154 -5.82 -18.14 10.58
C ALA A 154 -6.64 -18.27 9.27
N GLU A 155 -7.94 -17.98 9.30
CA GLU A 155 -8.81 -17.98 8.13
C GLU A 155 -8.38 -16.91 7.13
N GLY A 156 -8.15 -15.67 7.59
CA GLY A 156 -7.69 -14.57 6.75
C GLY A 156 -6.35 -14.86 6.08
N ALA A 157 -5.41 -15.48 6.82
CA ALA A 157 -4.10 -15.87 6.28
C ALA A 157 -4.22 -16.99 5.25
N ALA A 158 -5.04 -18.03 5.52
CA ALA A 158 -5.26 -19.12 4.60
C ALA A 158 -5.90 -18.64 3.29
N LYS A 159 -6.93 -17.79 3.36
CA LYS A 159 -7.54 -17.19 2.17
C LYS A 159 -6.54 -16.35 1.39
N PHE A 160 -5.71 -15.55 2.08
CA PHE A 160 -4.71 -14.73 1.43
C PHE A 160 -3.67 -15.58 0.70
N ILE A 161 -3.03 -16.57 1.38
CA ILE A 161 -1.94 -17.35 0.75
C ILE A 161 -2.43 -18.21 -0.41
N ILE A 162 -3.59 -18.87 -0.28
CA ILE A 162 -4.14 -19.71 -1.35
C ILE A 162 -4.46 -18.89 -2.58
N THR A 163 -5.14 -17.74 -2.40
CA THR A 163 -5.49 -16.88 -3.53
C THR A 163 -4.28 -16.15 -4.11
N ALA A 164 -3.29 -15.77 -3.30
CA ALA A 164 -2.03 -15.20 -3.76
C ALA A 164 -1.24 -16.19 -4.62
N THR A 165 -1.07 -17.43 -4.16
CA THR A 165 -0.34 -18.47 -4.91
C THR A 165 -1.05 -18.81 -6.22
N PHE A 166 -2.39 -18.90 -6.21
CA PHE A 166 -3.14 -19.10 -7.45
C PHE A 166 -2.94 -17.95 -8.44
N SER A 167 -3.01 -16.71 -7.94
CA SER A 167 -2.86 -15.52 -8.76
C SER A 167 -1.45 -15.37 -9.34
N SER A 168 -0.41 -15.68 -8.55
CA SER A 168 0.97 -15.67 -9.03
C SER A 168 1.23 -16.79 -10.05
N GLY A 169 0.58 -17.96 -9.91
CA GLY A 169 0.61 -19.01 -10.92
C GLY A 169 0.00 -18.58 -12.26
N VAL A 170 -1.15 -17.90 -12.23
CA VAL A 170 -1.79 -17.33 -13.44
C VAL A 170 -0.89 -16.28 -14.08
N MET A 171 -0.25 -15.43 -13.28
CA MET A 171 0.69 -14.42 -13.77
C MET A 171 1.92 -15.06 -14.44
N LEU A 172 2.52 -16.11 -13.83
CA LEU A 172 3.62 -16.84 -14.43
C LEU A 172 3.23 -17.46 -15.78
N TYR A 173 2.01 -17.95 -15.88
CA TYR A 173 1.49 -18.46 -17.15
C TYR A 173 1.41 -17.34 -18.19
N GLY A 174 0.98 -16.13 -17.80
CA GLY A 174 1.04 -14.94 -18.65
C GLY A 174 2.45 -14.58 -19.08
N ILE A 175 3.42 -14.59 -18.17
CA ILE A 175 4.84 -14.36 -18.47
C ILE A 175 5.38 -15.42 -19.45
N SER A 176 4.95 -16.69 -19.34
CA SER A 176 5.37 -17.73 -20.27
C SER A 176 4.87 -17.47 -21.70
N PHE A 177 3.69 -16.89 -21.88
CA PHE A 177 3.20 -16.47 -23.20
C PHE A 177 4.00 -15.31 -23.78
N LEU A 178 4.36 -14.34 -22.94
CA LEU A 178 5.25 -13.25 -23.37
C LEU A 178 6.62 -13.78 -23.79
N TYR A 179 7.19 -14.68 -23.00
CA TYR A 179 8.46 -15.35 -23.34
C TYR A 179 8.36 -16.14 -24.65
N ALA A 180 7.28 -16.90 -24.85
CA ALA A 180 7.05 -17.63 -26.09
C ALA A 180 6.93 -16.72 -27.32
N ALA A 181 6.41 -15.51 -27.15
CA ALA A 181 6.27 -14.54 -28.22
C ALA A 181 7.55 -13.76 -28.52
N THR A 182 8.38 -13.47 -27.51
CA THR A 182 9.52 -12.54 -27.63
C THR A 182 10.90 -13.21 -27.51
N GLY A 183 10.97 -14.42 -26.93
CA GLY A 183 12.21 -15.18 -26.70
C GLY A 183 13.06 -14.66 -25.54
N THR A 184 12.61 -13.65 -24.78
CA THR A 184 13.38 -13.01 -23.70
C THR A 184 12.49 -12.69 -22.51
N LEU A 185 13.13 -12.46 -21.33
CA LEU A 185 12.45 -11.99 -20.12
C LEU A 185 12.87 -10.57 -19.70
N TYR A 186 13.90 -9.99 -20.35
CA TYR A 186 14.35 -8.62 -20.09
C TYR A 186 13.36 -7.62 -20.65
N PHE A 187 13.03 -6.59 -19.88
CA PHE A 187 11.95 -5.66 -20.20
C PHE A 187 12.19 -4.89 -21.51
N ASP A 188 13.42 -4.42 -21.75
CA ASP A 188 13.76 -3.67 -22.97
C ASP A 188 13.72 -4.55 -24.23
N ASP A 189 14.20 -5.80 -24.11
CA ASP A 189 14.15 -6.76 -25.21
C ASP A 189 12.71 -7.21 -25.50
N VAL A 190 11.90 -7.43 -24.44
CA VAL A 190 10.48 -7.75 -24.59
C VAL A 190 9.78 -6.60 -25.31
N MET A 191 9.96 -5.35 -24.86
CA MET A 191 9.36 -4.18 -25.47
C MET A 191 9.69 -4.08 -26.98
N SER A 192 10.98 -4.28 -27.34
CA SER A 192 11.43 -4.16 -28.72
C SER A 192 10.89 -5.27 -29.66
N ASN A 193 10.63 -6.46 -29.11
CA ASN A 193 10.14 -7.63 -29.86
C ASN A 193 8.60 -7.81 -29.77
N LEU A 194 7.92 -6.97 -28.97
CA LEU A 194 6.51 -7.15 -28.67
C LEU A 194 5.63 -6.66 -29.81
N THR A 195 4.80 -7.55 -30.34
CA THR A 195 3.82 -7.27 -31.38
C THR A 195 2.42 -7.65 -30.90
N ALA A 196 1.39 -6.93 -31.35
CA ALA A 196 0.00 -7.11 -30.93
C ALA A 196 -0.60 -8.43 -31.48
N THR A 197 -0.09 -9.56 -31.04
CA THR A 197 -0.64 -10.88 -31.38
C THR A 197 -1.63 -11.36 -30.32
N PRO A 198 -2.57 -12.26 -30.63
CA PRO A 198 -3.48 -12.83 -29.63
C PRO A 198 -2.76 -13.46 -28.44
N LEU A 199 -1.59 -14.07 -28.67
CA LEU A 199 -0.75 -14.66 -27.63
C LEU A 199 -0.23 -13.61 -26.64
N VAL A 200 0.25 -12.46 -27.14
CA VAL A 200 0.73 -11.34 -26.33
C VAL A 200 -0.40 -10.70 -25.54
N ILE A 201 -1.57 -10.49 -26.16
CA ILE A 201 -2.74 -9.94 -25.47
C ILE A 201 -3.20 -10.85 -24.34
N MET A 202 -3.21 -12.18 -24.56
CA MET A 202 -3.54 -13.17 -23.53
C MET A 202 -2.47 -13.16 -22.41
N GLY A 203 -1.19 -13.06 -22.75
CA GLY A 203 -0.09 -12.89 -21.81
C GLY A 203 -0.25 -11.64 -20.94
N LEU A 204 -0.60 -10.51 -21.54
CA LEU A 204 -0.90 -9.25 -20.84
C LEU A 204 -2.05 -9.40 -19.85
N VAL A 205 -3.18 -10.00 -20.25
CA VAL A 205 -4.36 -10.18 -19.38
C VAL A 205 -4.03 -11.07 -18.18
N PHE A 206 -3.32 -12.17 -18.39
CA PHE A 206 -2.90 -13.07 -17.31
C PHE A 206 -1.87 -12.40 -16.38
N PHE A 207 -0.89 -11.69 -16.93
CA PHE A 207 0.06 -10.91 -16.17
C PHE A 207 -0.65 -9.84 -15.31
N PHE A 208 -1.55 -9.09 -15.92
CA PHE A 208 -2.34 -8.07 -15.25
C PHE A 208 -3.19 -8.65 -14.11
N SER A 209 -3.76 -9.85 -14.28
CA SER A 209 -4.58 -10.49 -13.25
C SER A 209 -3.80 -10.75 -11.95
N GLY A 210 -2.51 -11.11 -12.05
CA GLY A 210 -1.65 -11.35 -10.89
C GLY A 210 -1.36 -10.09 -10.08
N LEU A 211 -0.97 -9.00 -10.73
CA LEU A 211 -0.80 -7.71 -10.04
C LEU A 211 -2.15 -7.10 -9.64
N GLY A 212 -3.20 -7.30 -10.42
CA GLY A 212 -4.56 -6.91 -10.08
C GLY A 212 -5.05 -7.53 -8.76
N PHE A 213 -4.69 -8.79 -8.51
CA PHE A 213 -4.90 -9.44 -7.21
C PHE A 213 -4.14 -8.69 -6.09
N LYS A 214 -2.85 -8.43 -6.26
CA LYS A 214 -2.01 -7.77 -5.25
C LYS A 214 -2.52 -6.37 -4.90
N ILE A 215 -3.01 -5.64 -5.89
CA ILE A 215 -3.60 -4.29 -5.75
C ILE A 215 -5.04 -4.36 -5.22
N SER A 216 -5.70 -5.51 -5.32
CA SER A 216 -7.13 -5.74 -5.03
C SER A 216 -8.06 -5.08 -6.04
N LEU A 217 -7.71 -5.11 -7.32
CA LEU A 217 -8.61 -4.64 -8.38
C LEU A 217 -9.76 -5.63 -8.62
N VAL A 218 -10.92 -5.13 -8.99
CA VAL A 218 -12.05 -5.99 -9.37
C VAL A 218 -11.77 -6.59 -10.76
N PRO A 219 -11.93 -7.93 -10.94
CA PRO A 219 -12.60 -8.90 -10.06
C PRO A 219 -11.69 -9.60 -9.03
N PHE A 220 -10.42 -9.29 -8.92
CA PHE A 220 -9.43 -10.01 -8.11
C PHE A 220 -9.40 -9.61 -6.62
N HIS A 221 -10.44 -8.96 -6.10
CA HIS A 221 -10.47 -8.29 -4.78
C HIS A 221 -11.01 -9.13 -3.62
N PHE A 222 -11.55 -10.34 -3.87
CA PHE A 222 -12.33 -11.11 -2.89
C PHE A 222 -11.58 -11.44 -1.59
N TRP A 223 -10.27 -11.58 -1.63
CA TRP A 223 -9.44 -11.88 -0.48
C TRP A 223 -9.36 -10.74 0.55
N THR A 224 -9.52 -9.50 0.08
CA THR A 224 -9.13 -8.28 0.82
C THR A 224 -9.95 -8.09 2.09
N ALA A 225 -11.27 -8.26 2.03
CA ALA A 225 -12.15 -8.00 3.16
C ALA A 225 -11.91 -8.98 4.33
N ASP A 226 -11.79 -10.26 4.05
CA ASP A 226 -11.59 -11.30 5.06
C ASP A 226 -10.18 -11.24 5.65
N THR A 227 -9.16 -11.00 4.82
CA THR A 227 -7.77 -10.83 5.26
C THR A 227 -7.62 -9.60 6.16
N TYR A 228 -8.23 -8.45 5.80
CA TYR A 228 -8.14 -7.24 6.62
C TYR A 228 -8.85 -7.38 7.95
N GLN A 229 -9.98 -8.07 7.99
CA GLN A 229 -10.71 -8.34 9.23
C GLN A 229 -9.91 -9.25 10.16
N GLY A 230 -9.33 -10.32 9.63
CA GLY A 230 -8.59 -11.32 10.41
C GLY A 230 -7.20 -10.86 10.87
N ALA A 231 -6.49 -10.07 10.07
CA ALA A 231 -5.14 -9.62 10.37
C ALA A 231 -5.08 -8.70 11.61
N PRO A 232 -3.96 -8.66 12.35
CA PRO A 232 -3.70 -7.61 13.33
C PRO A 232 -3.83 -6.22 12.69
N THR A 233 -4.39 -5.22 13.41
CA THR A 233 -4.69 -3.91 12.83
C THR A 233 -3.49 -3.20 12.22
N ALA A 234 -2.29 -3.35 12.81
CA ALA A 234 -1.06 -2.82 12.24
C ALA A 234 -0.68 -3.49 10.90
N VAL A 235 -0.88 -4.81 10.80
CA VAL A 235 -0.65 -5.58 9.56
C VAL A 235 -1.67 -5.18 8.50
N THR A 236 -2.94 -4.97 8.89
CA THR A 236 -3.97 -4.46 7.98
C THR A 236 -3.59 -3.10 7.40
N GLY A 237 -3.08 -2.19 8.24
CA GLY A 237 -2.55 -0.89 7.78
C GLY A 237 -1.42 -1.05 6.75
N TYR A 238 -0.45 -1.91 7.03
CA TYR A 238 0.66 -2.20 6.13
C TYR A 238 0.18 -2.76 4.77
N LEU A 239 -0.70 -3.76 4.79
CA LEU A 239 -1.32 -4.34 3.59
C LEU A 239 -2.08 -3.30 2.76
N SER A 240 -2.79 -2.40 3.44
CA SER A 240 -3.73 -1.50 2.77
C SER A 240 -3.05 -0.44 1.91
N VAL A 241 -1.84 -0.02 2.28
CA VAL A 241 -1.16 1.09 1.60
C VAL A 241 0.22 0.71 1.10
N ILE A 242 1.09 0.14 1.95
CA ILE A 242 2.50 -0.10 1.58
C ILE A 242 2.59 -1.16 0.49
N SER A 243 1.96 -2.32 0.70
CA SER A 243 1.95 -3.40 -0.28
C SER A 243 1.26 -3.00 -1.59
N LYS A 244 0.11 -2.31 -1.49
CA LYS A 244 -0.63 -1.84 -2.68
C LYS A 244 0.12 -0.72 -3.41
N GLY A 245 0.73 0.22 -2.68
CA GLY A 245 1.52 1.29 -3.26
C GLY A 245 2.69 0.76 -4.08
N ALA A 246 3.43 -0.22 -3.56
CA ALA A 246 4.50 -0.89 -4.30
C ALA A 246 3.96 -1.57 -5.58
N ALA A 247 2.88 -2.33 -5.45
CA ALA A 247 2.31 -3.08 -6.57
C ALA A 247 1.72 -2.15 -7.66
N THR A 248 1.05 -1.05 -7.28
CA THR A 248 0.50 -0.08 -8.26
C THR A 248 1.61 0.65 -9.01
N PHE A 249 2.66 1.07 -8.30
CA PHE A 249 3.82 1.70 -8.93
C PHE A 249 4.50 0.74 -9.90
N THR A 250 4.75 -0.51 -9.51
CA THR A 250 5.37 -1.52 -10.36
C THR A 250 4.51 -1.85 -11.57
N LEU A 251 3.18 -2.01 -11.39
CA LEU A 251 2.27 -2.24 -12.52
C LEU A 251 2.34 -1.10 -13.54
N MET A 252 2.29 0.14 -13.06
CA MET A 252 2.41 1.31 -13.94
C MET A 252 3.75 1.34 -14.66
N ALA A 253 4.85 1.11 -13.96
CA ALA A 253 6.19 1.09 -14.55
C ALA A 253 6.31 0.02 -15.66
N ILE A 254 5.81 -1.20 -15.40
CA ILE A 254 5.84 -2.29 -16.39
C ILE A 254 4.90 -1.99 -17.58
N LEU A 255 3.70 -1.43 -17.34
CA LEU A 255 2.80 -1.04 -18.44
C LEU A 255 3.46 0.01 -19.36
N MET A 256 4.12 1.00 -18.77
CA MET A 256 4.81 2.06 -19.54
C MET A 256 6.07 1.54 -20.24
N LYS A 257 6.87 0.70 -19.58
CA LYS A 257 8.16 0.25 -20.11
C LYS A 257 8.00 -0.94 -21.07
N VAL A 258 7.25 -1.97 -20.68
CA VAL A 258 7.17 -3.23 -21.43
C VAL A 258 6.03 -3.24 -22.43
N PHE A 259 4.86 -2.79 -22.02
CA PHE A 259 3.63 -2.90 -22.80
C PHE A 259 3.29 -1.64 -23.62
N SER A 260 4.21 -0.67 -23.72
CA SER A 260 4.03 0.53 -24.54
C SER A 260 3.61 0.25 -26.01
N PRO A 261 4.09 -0.82 -26.70
CA PRO A 261 3.65 -1.10 -28.07
C PRO A 261 2.19 -1.56 -28.18
N VAL A 262 1.57 -1.98 -27.09
CA VAL A 262 0.18 -2.47 -27.04
C VAL A 262 -0.72 -1.61 -26.14
N VAL A 263 -0.40 -0.32 -26.01
CA VAL A 263 -1.10 0.63 -25.14
C VAL A 263 -2.61 0.63 -25.36
N GLU A 264 -3.07 0.59 -26.59
CA GLU A 264 -4.51 0.61 -26.93
C GLU A 264 -5.28 -0.55 -26.26
N TYR A 265 -4.68 -1.74 -26.17
CA TYR A 265 -5.33 -2.91 -25.58
C TYR A 265 -5.39 -2.84 -24.06
N TYR A 266 -4.32 -2.44 -23.38
CA TYR A 266 -4.37 -2.38 -21.94
C TYR A 266 -5.13 -1.16 -21.41
N GLU A 267 -5.24 -0.06 -22.16
CA GLU A 267 -6.08 1.06 -21.76
C GLU A 267 -7.56 0.68 -21.66
N TYR A 268 -8.09 -0.08 -22.63
CA TYR A 268 -9.46 -0.60 -22.54
C TYR A 268 -9.65 -1.48 -21.28
N LEU A 269 -8.69 -2.35 -21.00
CA LEU A 269 -8.70 -3.16 -19.79
C LEU A 269 -8.70 -2.29 -18.53
N LEU A 270 -7.86 -1.26 -18.49
CA LEU A 270 -7.79 -0.31 -17.36
C LEU A 270 -9.12 0.42 -17.17
N TYR A 271 -9.74 0.94 -18.22
CA TYR A 271 -11.03 1.65 -18.12
C TYR A 271 -12.10 0.79 -17.45
N ILE A 272 -12.25 -0.46 -17.90
CA ILE A 272 -13.22 -1.39 -17.34
C ILE A 272 -12.91 -1.71 -15.87
N VAL A 273 -11.66 -2.08 -15.58
CA VAL A 273 -11.22 -2.49 -14.25
C VAL A 273 -11.32 -1.33 -13.25
N ILE A 274 -10.93 -0.12 -13.63
CA ILE A 274 -11.01 1.08 -12.78
C ILE A 274 -12.46 1.37 -12.41
N VAL A 275 -13.36 1.45 -13.40
CA VAL A 275 -14.77 1.74 -13.16
C VAL A 275 -15.42 0.71 -12.25
N LEU A 276 -15.16 -0.59 -12.50
CA LEU A 276 -15.67 -1.66 -11.66
C LEU A 276 -15.09 -1.58 -10.24
N THR A 277 -13.79 -1.34 -10.11
CA THR A 277 -13.11 -1.30 -8.81
C THR A 277 -13.62 -0.16 -7.93
N ILE A 278 -13.73 1.05 -8.48
CA ILE A 278 -14.23 2.21 -7.73
C ILE A 278 -15.69 2.00 -7.35
N THR A 279 -16.53 1.55 -8.30
CA THR A 279 -17.98 1.42 -8.07
C THR A 279 -18.29 0.31 -7.08
N ILE A 280 -17.74 -0.89 -7.30
CA ILE A 280 -17.99 -2.06 -6.43
C ILE A 280 -17.39 -1.80 -5.04
N GLY A 281 -16.17 -1.28 -4.94
CA GLY A 281 -15.56 -0.93 -3.67
C GLY A 281 -16.44 0.02 -2.85
N ASN A 282 -16.94 1.09 -3.45
CA ASN A 282 -17.81 2.06 -2.79
C ASN A 282 -19.16 1.47 -2.37
N LEU A 283 -19.83 0.72 -3.24
CA LEU A 283 -21.14 0.13 -2.95
C LEU A 283 -21.06 -0.88 -1.79
N PHE A 284 -20.02 -1.72 -1.77
CA PHE A 284 -19.84 -2.69 -0.68
C PHE A 284 -19.41 -2.03 0.63
N ALA A 285 -18.65 -0.92 0.60
CA ALA A 285 -18.27 -0.17 1.78
C ALA A 285 -19.50 0.34 2.58
N ILE A 286 -20.54 0.80 1.90
CA ILE A 286 -21.76 1.35 2.53
C ILE A 286 -22.44 0.35 3.48
N ARG A 287 -22.37 -0.94 3.17
CA ARG A 287 -23.09 -2.00 3.91
C ARG A 287 -22.27 -2.64 5.04
N GLN A 288 -21.04 -2.22 5.25
CA GLN A 288 -20.18 -2.84 6.27
C GLN A 288 -20.49 -2.28 7.67
N ASN A 289 -20.56 -3.20 8.64
CA ASN A 289 -20.74 -2.87 10.07
C ASN A 289 -19.42 -3.04 10.87
N GLU A 290 -18.44 -3.70 10.27
CA GLU A 290 -17.11 -3.96 10.81
C GLU A 290 -16.12 -2.95 10.21
N LEU A 291 -15.43 -2.17 11.04
CA LEU A 291 -14.64 -1.04 10.55
C LEU A 291 -13.41 -1.48 9.74
N LYS A 292 -12.79 -2.63 10.07
CA LYS A 292 -11.69 -3.17 9.26
C LYS A 292 -12.16 -3.65 7.88
N ARG A 293 -13.32 -4.31 7.80
CA ARG A 293 -13.93 -4.67 6.50
C ARG A 293 -14.36 -3.44 5.72
N PHE A 294 -14.90 -2.44 6.40
CA PHE A 294 -15.21 -1.14 5.79
C PHE A 294 -13.95 -0.52 5.16
N MET A 295 -12.84 -0.45 5.91
CA MET A 295 -11.56 0.05 5.40
C MET A 295 -10.99 -0.82 4.27
N ALA A 296 -11.29 -2.12 4.23
CA ALA A 296 -10.92 -2.99 3.13
C ALA A 296 -11.62 -2.58 1.82
N PHE A 297 -12.94 -2.38 1.83
CA PHE A 297 -13.67 -1.92 0.65
C PHE A 297 -13.34 -0.49 0.26
N SER A 298 -13.13 0.39 1.23
CA SER A 298 -12.55 1.71 1.01
C SER A 298 -11.20 1.62 0.30
N SER A 299 -10.31 0.73 0.74
CA SER A 299 -8.99 0.50 0.14
C SER A 299 -9.06 -0.07 -1.29
N ILE A 300 -10.08 -0.88 -1.62
CA ILE A 300 -10.37 -1.34 -2.98
C ILE A 300 -10.72 -0.14 -3.85
N SER A 301 -11.64 0.71 -3.41
CA SER A 301 -12.01 1.92 -4.13
C SER A 301 -10.83 2.87 -4.32
N GLN A 302 -9.99 3.08 -3.29
CA GLN A 302 -8.78 3.91 -3.39
C GLN A 302 -7.77 3.35 -4.39
N ALA A 303 -7.62 2.01 -4.47
CA ALA A 303 -6.78 1.38 -5.50
C ALA A 303 -7.27 1.71 -6.92
N GLY A 304 -8.59 1.72 -7.15
CA GLY A 304 -9.16 2.15 -8.42
C GLY A 304 -8.83 3.62 -8.76
N TYR A 305 -8.89 4.53 -7.76
CA TYR A 305 -8.48 5.93 -7.97
C TYR A 305 -6.99 6.05 -8.29
N ILE A 306 -6.12 5.31 -7.61
CA ILE A 306 -4.67 5.32 -7.90
C ILE A 306 -4.41 4.85 -9.33
N MET A 307 -5.13 3.84 -9.80
CA MET A 307 -4.95 3.30 -11.14
C MET A 307 -5.39 4.26 -12.26
N LEU A 308 -6.17 5.30 -11.98
CA LEU A 308 -6.44 6.37 -12.96
C LEU A 308 -5.14 7.04 -13.45
N ALA A 309 -4.11 7.08 -12.59
CA ALA A 309 -2.81 7.62 -12.96
C ALA A 309 -2.12 6.85 -14.11
N ALA A 310 -2.48 5.58 -14.31
CA ALA A 310 -1.91 4.75 -15.37
C ALA A 310 -2.54 4.99 -16.75
N ILE A 311 -3.66 5.72 -16.82
CA ILE A 311 -4.30 6.10 -18.08
C ILE A 311 -3.42 7.14 -18.79
N GLY A 312 -3.17 6.93 -20.08
CA GLY A 312 -2.36 7.82 -20.90
C GLY A 312 -0.85 7.73 -20.70
N SER A 313 -0.37 6.81 -19.84
CA SER A 313 1.05 6.45 -19.66
C SER A 313 2.00 7.67 -19.64
N SER A 314 1.71 8.66 -18.81
CA SER A 314 2.43 9.94 -18.76
C SER A 314 3.32 10.07 -17.53
N ALA A 315 4.39 10.90 -17.62
CA ALA A 315 5.21 11.27 -16.47
C ALA A 315 4.38 11.94 -15.36
N MET A 316 3.37 12.75 -15.73
CA MET A 316 2.41 13.31 -14.77
C MET A 316 1.61 12.20 -14.07
N GLY A 317 1.31 11.11 -14.75
CA GLY A 317 0.67 9.93 -14.12
C GLY A 317 1.55 9.33 -13.03
N VAL A 318 2.86 9.13 -13.30
CA VAL A 318 3.81 8.59 -12.30
C VAL A 318 3.90 9.49 -11.07
N SER A 319 4.10 10.79 -11.25
CA SER A 319 4.18 11.75 -10.14
C SER A 319 2.87 11.83 -9.36
N SER A 320 1.73 11.78 -10.04
CA SER A 320 0.41 11.78 -9.40
C SER A 320 0.15 10.50 -8.60
N LEU A 321 0.57 9.33 -9.09
CA LEU A 321 0.51 8.06 -8.37
C LEU A 321 1.35 8.13 -7.10
N MET A 322 2.62 8.56 -7.20
CA MET A 322 3.51 8.66 -6.05
C MET A 322 2.97 9.61 -4.99
N TYR A 323 2.47 10.77 -5.40
CA TYR A 323 1.84 11.74 -4.50
C TYR A 323 0.57 11.16 -3.85
N TYR A 324 -0.26 10.43 -4.61
CA TYR A 324 -1.45 9.78 -4.07
C TYR A 324 -1.10 8.75 -2.99
N VAL A 325 -0.10 7.89 -3.26
CA VAL A 325 0.35 6.89 -2.30
C VAL A 325 0.88 7.57 -1.02
N LEU A 326 1.68 8.63 -1.15
CA LEU A 326 2.20 9.40 -0.02
C LEU A 326 1.06 9.95 0.87
N VAL A 327 0.07 10.60 0.27
CA VAL A 327 -1.09 11.15 0.96
C VAL A 327 -1.96 10.04 1.57
N TYR A 328 -2.12 8.94 0.84
CA TYR A 328 -2.90 7.78 1.29
C TYR A 328 -2.27 7.10 2.50
N ILE A 329 -0.91 7.03 2.57
CA ILE A 329 -0.19 6.53 3.75
C ILE A 329 -0.62 7.29 5.00
N VAL A 330 -0.48 8.62 5.01
CA VAL A 330 -0.72 9.41 6.23
C VAL A 330 -2.20 9.42 6.63
N ALA A 331 -3.11 9.50 5.68
CA ALA A 331 -4.55 9.50 5.97
C ALA A 331 -5.02 8.13 6.48
N ASN A 332 -4.64 7.06 5.81
CA ASN A 332 -5.07 5.70 6.13
C ASN A 332 -4.44 5.20 7.44
N MET A 333 -3.14 5.49 7.68
CA MET A 333 -2.48 5.12 8.92
C MET A 333 -3.06 5.88 10.12
N SER A 334 -3.52 7.11 9.96
CA SER A 334 -4.25 7.82 11.02
C SER A 334 -5.51 7.08 11.43
N VAL A 335 -6.33 6.63 10.46
CA VAL A 335 -7.54 5.84 10.73
C VAL A 335 -7.21 4.52 11.42
N PHE A 336 -6.23 3.75 10.89
CA PHE A 336 -5.84 2.49 11.50
C PHE A 336 -5.21 2.66 12.88
N THR A 337 -4.51 3.76 13.15
CA THR A 337 -4.01 4.06 14.51
C THR A 337 -5.15 4.24 15.50
N VAL A 338 -6.21 4.95 15.11
CA VAL A 338 -7.40 5.09 15.96
C VAL A 338 -8.10 3.75 16.16
N ILE A 339 -8.26 2.95 15.09
CA ILE A 339 -8.85 1.60 15.19
C ILE A 339 -8.03 0.73 16.15
N ASN A 340 -6.70 0.74 16.02
CA ASN A 340 -5.79 -0.02 16.88
C ASN A 340 -5.93 0.38 18.36
N VAL A 341 -6.07 1.67 18.67
CA VAL A 341 -6.29 2.14 20.05
C VAL A 341 -7.63 1.65 20.59
N VAL A 342 -8.70 1.77 19.82
CA VAL A 342 -10.04 1.32 20.24
C VAL A 342 -10.09 -0.20 20.42
N GLU A 343 -9.49 -0.96 19.51
CA GLU A 343 -9.41 -2.42 19.60
C GLU A 343 -8.56 -2.86 20.80
N THR A 344 -7.40 -2.25 21.03
CA THR A 344 -6.46 -2.70 22.06
C THR A 344 -6.83 -2.28 23.48
N ARG A 345 -7.47 -1.12 23.66
CA ARG A 345 -7.76 -0.51 24.96
C ARG A 345 -9.23 -0.37 25.28
N GLY A 346 -10.09 -0.61 24.30
CA GLY A 346 -11.53 -0.43 24.44
C GLY A 346 -12.29 -1.76 24.42
N ALA A 347 -13.11 -1.92 23.41
CA ALA A 347 -14.08 -3.01 23.32
C ALA A 347 -13.51 -4.37 22.90
N GLY A 348 -12.24 -4.48 22.52
CA GLY A 348 -11.66 -5.71 21.93
C GLY A 348 -12.26 -6.10 20.58
N THR A 349 -13.07 -5.22 19.98
CA THR A 349 -13.76 -5.41 18.71
C THR A 349 -13.65 -4.16 17.84
N THR A 350 -13.79 -4.33 16.53
CA THR A 350 -13.73 -3.25 15.54
C THR A 350 -15.09 -2.94 14.92
N LYS A 351 -16.19 -3.33 15.59
CA LYS A 351 -17.55 -3.00 15.14
C LYS A 351 -17.80 -1.50 15.16
N MET A 352 -18.47 -0.99 14.12
CA MET A 352 -18.75 0.44 13.96
C MET A 352 -19.58 1.01 15.11
N SER A 353 -20.49 0.21 15.68
CA SER A 353 -21.32 0.61 16.84
C SER A 353 -20.51 0.96 18.08
N CYS A 354 -19.30 0.42 18.25
CA CYS A 354 -18.42 0.77 19.36
C CYS A 354 -17.89 2.19 19.30
N TYR A 355 -17.98 2.85 18.14
CA TYR A 355 -17.56 4.24 17.95
C TYR A 355 -18.67 5.26 18.25
N ASN A 356 -19.92 4.80 18.55
CA ASN A 356 -21.01 5.69 18.89
C ASN A 356 -20.65 6.53 20.12
N GLY A 357 -20.82 7.84 20.00
CA GLY A 357 -20.55 8.78 21.09
C GLY A 357 -19.07 8.89 21.50
N LEU A 358 -18.12 8.39 20.70
CA LEU A 358 -16.68 8.43 21.02
C LEU A 358 -16.17 9.85 21.32
N TYR A 359 -16.77 10.88 20.72
CA TYR A 359 -16.42 12.27 20.96
C TYR A 359 -16.65 12.69 22.42
N GLN A 360 -17.64 12.13 23.11
CA GLN A 360 -17.98 12.50 24.50
C GLN A 360 -16.85 12.12 25.48
N THR A 361 -16.18 10.98 25.24
CA THR A 361 -15.12 10.46 26.13
C THR A 361 -13.71 10.72 25.59
N ASN A 362 -13.53 10.72 24.28
CA ASN A 362 -12.24 10.83 23.60
C ASN A 362 -12.26 11.86 22.45
N PRO A 363 -12.50 13.18 22.74
CA PRO A 363 -12.71 14.19 21.71
C PRO A 363 -11.52 14.37 20.77
N LYS A 364 -10.28 14.30 21.28
CA LYS A 364 -9.07 14.43 20.45
C LYS A 364 -8.93 13.28 19.46
N LEU A 365 -9.21 12.05 19.90
CA LEU A 365 -9.12 10.86 19.05
C LEU A 365 -10.18 10.91 17.94
N SER A 366 -11.42 11.29 18.28
CA SER A 366 -12.50 11.48 17.31
C SER A 366 -12.19 12.57 16.30
N PHE A 367 -11.60 13.69 16.73
CA PHE A 367 -11.21 14.78 15.83
C PHE A 367 -10.13 14.33 14.83
N LEU A 368 -9.08 13.64 15.29
CA LEU A 368 -8.01 13.15 14.41
C LEU A 368 -8.51 12.11 13.40
N MET A 369 -9.43 11.23 13.84
CA MET A 369 -10.08 10.28 12.91
C MET A 369 -10.93 11.02 11.87
N THR A 370 -11.70 12.02 12.28
CA THR A 370 -12.51 12.82 11.34
C THR A 370 -11.66 13.53 10.31
N LEU A 371 -10.54 14.13 10.73
CA LEU A 371 -9.60 14.79 9.83
C LEU A 371 -9.02 13.81 8.78
N ALA A 372 -8.67 12.61 9.22
CA ALA A 372 -8.18 11.56 8.32
C ALA A 372 -9.27 11.09 7.34
N LEU A 373 -10.50 10.88 7.81
CA LEU A 373 -11.64 10.50 6.96
C LEU A 373 -11.99 11.59 5.94
N PHE A 374 -11.91 12.87 6.32
CA PHE A 374 -12.10 13.99 5.39
C PHE A 374 -11.00 14.04 4.33
N SER A 375 -9.76 13.74 4.69
CA SER A 375 -8.69 13.62 3.72
C SER A 375 -8.96 12.45 2.75
N LEU A 376 -9.35 11.26 3.21
CA LEU A 376 -9.70 10.12 2.36
C LEU A 376 -10.90 10.41 1.44
N ALA A 377 -11.87 11.16 1.94
CA ALA A 377 -13.01 11.62 1.13
C ALA A 377 -12.61 12.61 0.03
N GLY A 378 -11.54 13.38 0.24
CA GLY A 378 -11.08 14.41 -0.69
C GLY A 378 -11.70 15.77 -0.43
N ILE A 379 -11.96 16.14 0.82
CA ILE A 379 -12.50 17.45 1.20
C ILE A 379 -11.36 18.47 1.29
N PRO A 380 -11.48 19.67 0.66
CA PRO A 380 -10.54 20.76 0.87
C PRO A 380 -10.52 21.20 2.34
N PRO A 381 -9.42 21.67 2.91
CA PRO A 381 -8.10 21.89 2.32
C PRO A 381 -7.12 20.72 2.51
N PHE A 382 -7.59 19.51 2.82
CA PHE A 382 -6.74 18.38 3.14
C PHE A 382 -6.06 17.77 1.90
N ALA A 383 -4.92 17.11 2.11
CA ALA A 383 -4.07 16.55 1.06
C ALA A 383 -4.81 15.60 0.10
N GLY A 384 -5.82 14.86 0.59
CA GLY A 384 -6.58 13.90 -0.21
C GLY A 384 -7.37 14.54 -1.37
N MET A 385 -7.76 15.81 -1.27
CA MET A 385 -8.35 16.53 -2.39
C MET A 385 -7.35 16.70 -3.53
N PHE A 386 -6.14 17.15 -3.22
CA PHE A 386 -5.10 17.37 -4.23
C PHE A 386 -4.63 16.06 -4.86
N SER A 387 -4.52 14.98 -4.08
CA SER A 387 -4.14 13.66 -4.63
C SER A 387 -5.15 13.16 -5.67
N LYS A 388 -6.45 13.28 -5.40
CA LYS A 388 -7.51 12.94 -6.36
C LYS A 388 -7.48 13.87 -7.59
N PHE A 389 -7.31 15.17 -7.36
CA PHE A 389 -7.24 16.16 -8.42
C PHE A 389 -6.12 15.84 -9.43
N PHE A 390 -4.91 15.53 -8.93
CA PHE A 390 -3.78 15.25 -9.83
C PHE A 390 -3.96 13.96 -10.63
N VAL A 391 -4.51 12.90 -10.06
CA VAL A 391 -4.78 11.66 -10.82
C VAL A 391 -5.90 11.86 -11.84
N PHE A 392 -6.91 12.68 -11.55
CA PHE A 392 -7.95 13.03 -12.51
C PHE A 392 -7.39 13.86 -13.68
N MET A 393 -6.49 14.81 -13.38
CA MET A 393 -5.82 15.62 -14.40
C MET A 393 -4.92 14.74 -15.27
N ALA A 394 -4.15 13.82 -14.68
CA ALA A 394 -3.29 12.90 -15.41
C ALA A 394 -4.11 12.01 -16.38
N ALA A 395 -5.23 11.45 -15.91
CA ALA A 395 -6.12 10.65 -16.76
C ALA A 395 -6.78 11.50 -17.88
N ALA A 396 -7.19 12.73 -17.57
CA ALA A 396 -7.82 13.62 -18.53
C ALA A 396 -6.86 14.09 -19.64
N GLN A 397 -5.55 14.15 -19.38
CA GLN A 397 -4.54 14.53 -20.40
C GLN A 397 -4.50 13.58 -21.60
N GLN A 398 -4.94 12.32 -21.44
CA GLN A 398 -5.03 11.38 -22.56
C GLN A 398 -5.99 11.86 -23.65
N GLY A 399 -6.97 12.72 -23.32
CA GLY A 399 -7.81 13.44 -24.29
C GLY A 399 -8.90 12.62 -24.99
N SER A 400 -9.03 11.30 -24.69
CA SER A 400 -10.07 10.47 -25.30
C SER A 400 -11.41 10.63 -24.59
N PHE A 401 -12.51 10.40 -25.32
CA PHE A 401 -13.86 10.40 -24.76
C PHE A 401 -13.99 9.38 -23.60
N LEU A 402 -13.39 8.20 -23.74
CA LEU A 402 -13.43 7.16 -22.70
C LEU A 402 -12.68 7.59 -21.43
N ALA A 403 -11.52 8.23 -21.55
CA ALA A 403 -10.79 8.78 -20.41
C ALA A 403 -11.64 9.81 -19.66
N TYR A 404 -12.28 10.74 -20.35
CA TYR A 404 -13.20 11.71 -19.72
C TYR A 404 -14.40 11.04 -19.07
N LEU A 405 -14.97 10.01 -19.69
CA LEU A 405 -16.08 9.24 -19.12
C LEU A 405 -15.67 8.54 -17.82
N VAL A 406 -14.50 7.91 -17.80
CA VAL A 406 -13.97 7.23 -16.60
C VAL A 406 -13.70 8.24 -15.47
N VAL A 407 -13.12 9.41 -15.80
CA VAL A 407 -12.91 10.50 -14.83
C VAL A 407 -14.26 11.01 -14.29
N PHE A 408 -15.27 11.15 -15.13
CA PHE A 408 -16.61 11.57 -14.71
C PHE A 408 -17.23 10.54 -13.74
N ILE A 409 -17.16 9.24 -14.06
CA ILE A 409 -17.63 8.17 -13.18
C ILE A 409 -16.86 8.18 -11.85
N ALA A 410 -15.55 8.42 -11.89
CA ALA A 410 -14.73 8.52 -10.68
C ALA A 410 -15.11 9.73 -9.82
N LEU A 411 -15.44 10.88 -10.40
CA LEU A 411 -15.95 12.05 -9.69
C LEU A 411 -17.29 11.75 -8.98
N VAL A 412 -18.25 11.12 -9.68
CA VAL A 412 -19.51 10.69 -9.05
C VAL A 412 -19.26 9.74 -7.88
N ASN A 413 -18.39 8.75 -8.07
CA ASN A 413 -18.00 7.81 -7.03
C ASN A 413 -17.27 8.49 -5.84
N THR A 414 -16.60 9.63 -6.05
CA THR A 414 -16.02 10.41 -4.94
C THR A 414 -17.10 10.94 -4.01
N VAL A 415 -18.25 11.36 -4.55
CA VAL A 415 -19.41 11.80 -3.74
C VAL A 415 -19.98 10.61 -2.95
N VAL A 416 -20.06 9.43 -3.57
CA VAL A 416 -20.48 8.20 -2.87
C VAL A 416 -19.50 7.86 -1.73
N SER A 417 -18.19 8.02 -1.96
CA SER A 417 -17.20 7.77 -0.92
C SER A 417 -17.31 8.75 0.25
N LEU A 418 -17.60 10.01 0.00
CA LEU A 418 -17.86 10.99 1.06
C LEU A 418 -19.01 10.56 1.96
N TYR A 419 -20.11 10.06 1.39
CA TYR A 419 -21.27 9.63 2.17
C TYR A 419 -20.89 8.56 3.22
N TYR A 420 -20.19 7.51 2.83
CA TYR A 420 -19.89 6.45 3.79
C TYR A 420 -18.83 6.83 4.83
N TYR A 421 -17.88 7.72 4.51
CA TYR A 421 -16.97 8.27 5.52
C TYR A 421 -17.72 9.12 6.55
N LEU A 422 -18.73 9.90 6.11
CA LEU A 422 -19.57 10.68 7.00
C LEU A 422 -20.43 9.81 7.94
N LEU A 423 -20.75 8.57 7.57
CA LEU A 423 -21.43 7.64 8.49
C LEU A 423 -20.60 7.33 9.73
N ILE A 424 -19.28 7.22 9.61
CA ILE A 424 -18.38 7.02 10.77
C ILE A 424 -18.33 8.30 11.61
N VAL A 425 -18.22 9.46 10.97
CA VAL A 425 -18.26 10.76 11.68
C VAL A 425 -19.59 10.91 12.43
N LYS A 426 -20.71 10.59 11.78
CA LYS A 426 -22.03 10.58 12.41
C LYS A 426 -22.06 9.66 13.63
N ALA A 427 -21.50 8.46 13.57
CA ALA A 427 -21.41 7.54 14.70
C ALA A 427 -20.65 8.16 15.87
N MET A 428 -19.52 8.79 15.62
CA MET A 428 -18.67 9.37 16.68
C MET A 428 -19.29 10.61 17.36
N TYR A 429 -20.01 11.45 16.62
CA TYR A 429 -20.47 12.75 17.13
C TYR A 429 -21.95 12.83 17.42
N ILE A 430 -22.80 12.10 16.69
CA ILE A 430 -24.25 12.31 16.69
C ILE A 430 -25.00 11.16 17.33
N ILE A 431 -24.59 9.91 17.09
CA ILE A 431 -25.33 8.75 17.60
C ILE A 431 -25.08 8.61 19.11
N PRO A 432 -26.12 8.71 19.95
CA PRO A 432 -25.94 8.53 21.39
C PRO A 432 -25.64 7.07 21.73
N THR A 433 -24.97 6.85 22.86
CA THR A 433 -24.73 5.51 23.41
C THR A 433 -24.97 5.51 24.92
N GLU A 434 -25.56 4.46 25.43
CA GLU A 434 -25.76 4.26 26.88
C GLU A 434 -24.47 3.77 27.57
N SER A 435 -23.55 3.17 26.81
CA SER A 435 -22.31 2.62 27.30
C SER A 435 -21.11 3.20 26.50
N PRO A 436 -20.71 4.46 26.76
CA PRO A 436 -19.59 5.07 26.06
C PRO A 436 -18.28 4.37 26.41
N LEU A 437 -17.37 4.27 25.43
CA LEU A 437 -16.03 3.75 25.68
C LEU A 437 -15.31 4.60 26.75
N PRO A 438 -14.46 3.98 27.58
CA PRO A 438 -13.71 4.73 28.60
C PRO A 438 -12.75 5.74 27.96
N THR A 439 -12.32 6.72 28.73
CA THR A 439 -11.29 7.67 28.29
C THR A 439 -9.94 6.98 28.19
N PHE A 440 -9.30 7.04 27.01
CA PHE A 440 -8.01 6.40 26.75
C PHE A 440 -6.86 7.37 27.04
N LYS A 441 -5.85 6.90 27.79
CA LYS A 441 -4.53 7.55 27.84
C LYS A 441 -3.68 6.96 26.72
N SER A 442 -3.39 7.74 25.67
CA SER A 442 -2.56 7.31 24.56
C SER A 442 -1.08 7.22 24.98
N ASP A 443 -0.39 6.16 24.55
CA ASP A 443 1.06 6.01 24.70
C ASP A 443 1.80 7.02 23.85
N PHE A 444 3.09 7.17 24.12
CA PHE A 444 3.97 8.03 23.33
C PHE A 444 3.98 7.62 21.84
N ASN A 445 4.10 6.33 21.54
CA ASN A 445 4.14 5.83 20.17
C ASN A 445 2.83 6.11 19.40
N THR A 446 1.68 5.90 20.05
CA THR A 446 0.38 6.25 19.46
C THR A 446 0.27 7.76 19.17
N LYS A 447 0.73 8.61 20.11
CA LYS A 447 0.74 10.07 19.90
C LYS A 447 1.67 10.45 18.77
N LEU A 448 2.84 9.83 18.68
CA LEU A 448 3.82 10.07 17.62
C LEU A 448 3.24 9.69 16.25
N ALA A 449 2.65 8.49 16.13
CA ALA A 449 2.02 8.05 14.88
C ALA A 449 0.91 9.01 14.44
N LEU A 450 -0.01 9.37 15.34
CA LEU A 450 -1.09 10.31 15.03
C LEU A 450 -0.56 11.71 14.70
N ALA A 451 0.46 12.20 15.39
CA ALA A 451 1.09 13.50 15.10
C ALA A 451 1.72 13.52 13.70
N LEU A 452 2.52 12.51 13.36
CA LEU A 452 3.13 12.37 12.04
C LEU A 452 2.08 12.33 10.93
N CYS A 453 1.03 11.53 11.12
CA CYS A 453 -0.07 11.43 10.16
C CYS A 453 -0.83 12.75 10.02
N THR A 454 -1.15 13.42 11.12
CA THR A 454 -1.90 14.68 11.12
C THR A 454 -1.10 15.81 10.45
N VAL A 455 0.18 15.92 10.82
CA VAL A 455 1.10 16.89 10.19
C VAL A 455 1.20 16.59 8.69
N GLY A 456 1.34 15.32 8.31
CA GLY A 456 1.39 14.91 6.90
C GLY A 456 0.11 15.28 6.13
N ILE A 457 -1.09 15.04 6.69
CA ILE A 457 -2.36 15.40 6.04
C ILE A 457 -2.46 16.90 5.76
N VAL A 458 -2.01 17.73 6.69
CA VAL A 458 -2.05 19.19 6.53
C VAL A 458 -0.91 19.68 5.62
N LEU A 459 0.32 19.23 5.89
CA LEU A 459 1.51 19.66 5.17
C LEU A 459 1.42 19.35 3.67
N PHE A 460 1.04 18.11 3.32
CA PHE A 460 0.92 17.70 1.92
C PHE A 460 -0.25 18.41 1.22
N GLY A 461 -1.28 18.85 1.96
CA GLY A 461 -2.37 19.65 1.39
C GLY A 461 -2.01 21.11 1.13
N VAL A 462 -1.05 21.69 1.87
CA VAL A 462 -0.70 23.12 1.76
C VAL A 462 0.59 23.34 0.97
N CYS A 463 1.53 22.39 1.01
CA CYS A 463 2.86 22.54 0.41
C CYS A 463 2.90 21.94 -1.01
N SER A 464 2.72 22.77 -2.04
CA SER A 464 2.81 22.34 -3.46
C SER A 464 4.21 21.85 -3.86
N ARG A 465 5.27 22.34 -3.19
CA ARG A 465 6.67 21.97 -3.49
C ARG A 465 6.92 20.45 -3.47
N ILE A 466 6.16 19.71 -2.68
CA ILE A 466 6.30 18.25 -2.61
C ILE A 466 5.86 17.61 -3.93
N TYR A 467 4.77 18.06 -4.52
CA TYR A 467 4.34 17.57 -5.83
C TYR A 467 5.31 18.01 -6.94
N ASP A 468 5.78 19.26 -6.89
CA ASP A 468 6.78 19.79 -7.84
C ASP A 468 8.08 18.96 -7.78
N TRP A 469 8.52 18.60 -6.58
CA TRP A 469 9.69 17.74 -6.40
C TRP A 469 9.45 16.33 -6.97
N LEU A 470 8.29 15.72 -6.70
CA LEU A 470 7.95 14.41 -7.28
C LEU A 470 7.92 14.47 -8.81
N THR A 471 7.42 15.55 -9.39
CA THR A 471 7.41 15.76 -10.83
C THR A 471 8.82 15.87 -11.38
N SER A 472 9.74 16.60 -10.71
CA SER A 472 11.13 16.70 -11.15
C SER A 472 11.88 15.37 -11.15
N VAL A 473 11.57 14.49 -10.20
CA VAL A 473 12.16 13.13 -10.08
C VAL A 473 11.61 12.16 -11.14
N THR A 474 10.43 12.40 -11.68
CA THR A 474 9.81 11.52 -12.69
C THR A 474 10.18 11.88 -14.12
N ILE A 475 10.71 13.08 -14.36
CA ILE A 475 11.14 13.55 -15.69
C ILE A 475 12.58 13.10 -16.00
N LEU A 476 13.38 12.82 -14.97
CA LEU A 476 14.76 12.31 -15.06
C LEU A 476 14.79 10.79 -15.16
#